data_ef7d099cc65ca58580e7fe53243d8850
#
_entry.id   ef7d099cc65ca58580e7fe53243d8850
#
_cell.length_a   1.000
_cell.length_b   1.000
_cell.length_c   1.000
_cell.angle_alpha   90.00
_cell.angle_beta   90.00
_cell.angle_gamma   90.00
#
_symmetry.space_group_name_H-M   'P 1'
#
loop_
_entity.id
_entity.type
_entity.pdbx_description
1 polymer ?
#
loop_
_entity_poly.entity_id
_entity_poly.type
_entity_poly.pdbx_seq_one_letter_code
_entity_poly.pdbx_strand_id
1 'polypeptide(L)'
;RTSKPYYAKSRQEAEEQLNRLLKTTRSIDVGMMQVNTRWHGHRVKEPKDLLDPLTNVRVAAQILSEQIARHPHDAALAIGNYHSSRPDRARWYARHVLRLYTNLKTQRR
;
A
#
# COMPACT_ATOMS: atom_id res chain seq x y z
N ARG A 1 -12.26 -6.46 7.99
CA ARG A 1 -11.52 -7.68 7.74
C ARG A 1 -10.71 -8.09 8.95
N THR A 2 -10.71 -9.38 9.18
CA THR A 2 -10.03 -9.96 10.34
C THR A 2 -8.83 -10.82 9.95
N SER A 3 -8.43 -10.78 8.69
CA SER A 3 -7.32 -11.60 8.21
C SER A 3 -6.01 -11.21 8.89
N LYS A 4 -5.26 -12.21 9.28
CA LYS A 4 -3.92 -11.97 9.81
C LYS A 4 -2.96 -11.66 8.68
N PRO A 5 -1.96 -10.82 8.91
CA PRO A 5 -0.94 -10.59 7.89
C PRO A 5 -0.18 -11.86 7.60
N TYR A 6 0.22 -12.03 6.35
CA TYR A 6 1.00 -13.18 5.91
C TYR A 6 2.41 -12.72 5.52
N TYR A 7 3.40 -13.35 6.11
CA TYR A 7 4.79 -13.02 5.85
C TYR A 7 5.47 -14.21 5.17
N ALA A 8 5.67 -14.09 3.86
CA ALA A 8 6.32 -15.14 3.09
C ALA A 8 7.82 -15.17 3.36
N LYS A 9 8.40 -16.37 3.31
CA LYS A 9 9.83 -16.54 3.53
C LYS A 9 10.64 -16.24 2.27
N SER A 10 10.00 -16.25 1.11
CA SER A 10 10.68 -16.00 -0.16
C SER A 10 9.70 -15.34 -1.13
N ARG A 11 10.26 -14.76 -2.22
CA ARG A 11 9.45 -14.20 -3.28
C ARG A 11 8.55 -15.26 -3.91
N GLN A 12 9.10 -16.44 -4.15
CA GLN A 12 8.34 -17.52 -4.75
C GLN A 12 7.15 -17.93 -3.88
N GLU A 13 7.37 -18.05 -2.59
CA GLU A 13 6.30 -18.38 -1.67
C GLU A 13 5.22 -17.30 -1.67
N ALA A 14 5.65 -16.03 -1.72
CA ALA A 14 4.72 -14.92 -1.75
C ALA A 14 3.87 -14.96 -3.01
N GLU A 15 4.45 -15.25 -4.16
CA GLU A 15 3.72 -15.34 -5.42
C GLU A 15 2.70 -16.47 -5.38
N GLU A 16 3.08 -17.62 -4.86
CA GLU A 16 2.20 -18.76 -4.74
C GLU A 16 1.00 -18.45 -3.84
N GLN A 17 1.28 -17.82 -2.72
CA GLN A 17 0.22 -17.44 -1.78
C GLN A 17 -0.72 -16.41 -2.39
N LEU A 18 -0.16 -15.42 -3.07
CA LEU A 18 -0.98 -14.41 -3.72
C LEU A 18 -1.88 -15.03 -4.79
N ASN A 19 -1.35 -15.93 -5.61
CA ASN A 19 -2.13 -16.62 -6.63
C ASN A 19 -3.27 -17.42 -6.01
N ARG A 20 -2.99 -18.08 -4.90
CA ARG A 20 -4.00 -18.86 -4.19
C ARG A 20 -5.13 -17.97 -3.67
N LEU A 21 -4.75 -16.86 -3.04
CA LEU A 21 -5.73 -15.93 -2.46
C LEU A 21 -6.59 -15.27 -3.54
N LEU A 22 -5.99 -14.96 -4.70
CA LEU A 22 -6.73 -14.32 -5.78
C LEU A 22 -7.80 -15.21 -6.40
N LYS A 23 -7.74 -16.51 -6.13
CA LYS A 23 -8.80 -17.42 -6.59
C LYS A 23 -10.08 -17.25 -5.77
N THR A 24 -9.98 -16.74 -4.56
CA THR A 24 -11.12 -16.60 -3.66
C THR A 24 -11.53 -15.16 -3.40
N THR A 25 -10.63 -14.20 -3.61
CA THR A 25 -10.97 -12.80 -3.40
C THR A 25 -10.15 -11.92 -4.33
N ARG A 26 -10.71 -10.77 -4.70
CA ARG A 26 -9.99 -9.78 -5.49
C ARG A 26 -9.34 -8.71 -4.62
N SER A 27 -9.67 -8.69 -3.33
CA SER A 27 -9.24 -7.63 -2.43
C SER A 27 -8.16 -8.15 -1.50
N ILE A 28 -6.89 -7.95 -1.89
CA ILE A 28 -5.73 -8.36 -1.12
C ILE A 28 -4.79 -7.19 -1.00
N ASP A 29 -4.34 -6.92 0.23
CA ASP A 29 -3.35 -5.88 0.47
C ASP A 29 -1.96 -6.51 0.34
N VAL A 30 -1.14 -5.97 -0.55
CA VAL A 30 0.14 -6.57 -0.94
C VAL A 30 1.30 -5.67 -0.59
N GLY A 31 2.33 -6.28 -0.01
CA GLY A 31 3.63 -5.67 0.18
C GLY A 31 3.70 -4.69 1.33
N MET A 32 4.86 -4.04 1.40
CA MET A 32 5.18 -3.16 2.51
C MET A 32 4.18 -2.01 2.68
N MET A 33 3.70 -1.48 1.58
CA MET A 33 2.75 -0.36 1.60
C MET A 33 1.29 -0.82 1.55
N GLN A 34 1.05 -2.12 1.59
CA GLN A 34 -0.31 -2.70 1.63
C GLN A 34 -1.19 -2.17 0.50
N VAL A 35 -0.69 -2.25 -0.73
CA VAL A 35 -1.43 -1.83 -1.91
C VAL A 35 -2.53 -2.85 -2.21
N ASN A 36 -3.76 -2.37 -2.30
CA ASN A 36 -4.92 -3.25 -2.50
C ASN A 36 -5.09 -3.62 -3.97
N THR A 37 -5.18 -4.92 -4.24
CA THR A 37 -5.27 -5.43 -5.61
C THR A 37 -6.57 -5.07 -6.30
N ARG A 38 -7.67 -5.01 -5.56
CA ARG A 38 -8.97 -4.71 -6.15
C ARG A 38 -9.02 -3.30 -6.70
N TRP A 39 -8.51 -2.34 -5.93
CA TRP A 39 -8.62 -0.93 -6.29
C TRP A 39 -7.45 -0.44 -7.12
N HIS A 40 -6.29 -1.10 -7.02
CA HIS A 40 -5.06 -0.60 -7.63
C HIS A 40 -4.34 -1.62 -8.50
N GLY A 41 -4.93 -2.81 -8.70
CA GLY A 41 -4.31 -3.84 -9.54
C GLY A 41 -4.08 -3.39 -10.97
N HIS A 42 -4.92 -2.47 -11.46
CA HIS A 42 -4.79 -1.95 -12.82
C HIS A 42 -3.53 -1.10 -13.04
N ARG A 43 -2.84 -0.73 -11.96
CA ARG A 43 -1.64 0.10 -12.04
C ARG A 43 -0.39 -0.71 -12.39
N VAL A 44 -0.50 -2.01 -12.39
CA VAL A 44 0.59 -2.91 -12.76
C VAL A 44 0.08 -3.93 -13.77
N LYS A 45 0.99 -4.62 -14.47
CA LYS A 45 0.59 -5.61 -15.46
C LYS A 45 -0.01 -6.84 -14.80
N GLU A 46 0.61 -7.29 -13.72
CA GLU A 46 0.14 -8.48 -12.99
C GLU A 46 0.17 -8.18 -11.50
N PRO A 47 -0.77 -8.74 -10.73
CA PRO A 47 -0.82 -8.50 -9.29
C PRO A 47 0.48 -8.83 -8.57
N LYS A 48 1.22 -9.86 -9.04
CA LYS A 48 2.47 -10.26 -8.41
C LYS A 48 3.55 -9.17 -8.50
N ASP A 49 3.40 -8.23 -9.44
CA ASP A 49 4.35 -7.13 -9.56
C ASP A 49 4.37 -6.28 -8.29
N LEU A 50 3.27 -6.26 -7.55
CA LEU A 50 3.19 -5.53 -6.29
C LEU A 50 4.03 -6.14 -5.18
N LEU A 51 4.53 -7.36 -5.39
CA LEU A 51 5.44 -7.99 -4.44
C LEU A 51 6.85 -7.43 -4.56
N ASP A 52 7.19 -6.81 -5.69
CA ASP A 52 8.47 -6.16 -5.85
C ASP A 52 8.50 -4.88 -4.99
N PRO A 53 9.49 -4.75 -4.08
CA PRO A 53 9.50 -3.60 -3.16
C PRO A 53 9.50 -2.24 -3.84
N LEU A 54 10.30 -2.08 -4.90
CA LEU A 54 10.34 -0.80 -5.61
C LEU A 54 9.03 -0.49 -6.31
N THR A 55 8.45 -1.49 -6.96
CA THR A 55 7.16 -1.32 -7.63
C THR A 55 6.07 -1.00 -6.61
N ASN A 56 6.08 -1.70 -5.49
CA ASN A 56 5.11 -1.48 -4.43
C ASN A 56 5.14 -0.04 -3.92
N VAL A 57 6.34 0.46 -3.61
CA VAL A 57 6.50 1.82 -3.12
C VAL A 57 6.15 2.85 -4.20
N ARG A 58 6.51 2.58 -5.45
CA ARG A 58 6.19 3.49 -6.55
C ARG A 58 4.68 3.63 -6.74
N VAL A 59 3.97 2.50 -6.73
CA VAL A 59 2.51 2.52 -6.86
C VAL A 59 1.89 3.24 -5.67
N ALA A 60 2.38 2.96 -4.46
CA ALA A 60 1.88 3.64 -3.27
C ALA A 60 2.08 5.14 -3.37
N ALA A 61 3.23 5.58 -3.86
CA ALA A 61 3.51 7.00 -4.03
C ALA A 61 2.55 7.64 -5.03
N GLN A 62 2.23 6.96 -6.12
CA GLN A 62 1.23 7.44 -7.08
C GLN A 62 -0.13 7.63 -6.42
N ILE A 63 -0.56 6.63 -5.66
CA ILE A 63 -1.85 6.69 -4.98
C ILE A 63 -1.90 7.84 -3.98
N LEU A 64 -0.84 7.97 -3.19
CA LEU A 64 -0.75 9.04 -2.19
C LEU A 64 -0.77 10.41 -2.87
N SER A 65 -0.04 10.55 -3.97
CA SER A 65 0.00 11.80 -4.73
C SER A 65 -1.39 12.19 -5.20
N GLU A 66 -2.16 11.23 -5.71
CA GLU A 66 -3.52 11.47 -6.15
C GLU A 66 -4.43 11.88 -4.99
N GLN A 67 -4.27 11.22 -3.83
CA GLN A 67 -5.08 11.55 -2.67
C GLN A 67 -4.75 12.94 -2.13
N ILE A 68 -3.49 13.30 -2.12
CA ILE A 68 -3.08 14.63 -1.68
C ILE A 68 -3.66 15.70 -2.60
N ALA A 69 -3.67 15.44 -3.91
CA ALA A 69 -4.25 16.37 -4.87
C ALA A 69 -5.76 16.56 -4.64
N ARG A 70 -6.44 15.52 -4.16
CA ARG A 70 -7.88 15.61 -3.84
C ARG A 70 -8.15 16.30 -2.51
N HIS A 71 -7.16 16.30 -1.62
CA HIS A 71 -7.32 16.87 -0.27
C HIS A 71 -6.16 17.82 0.04
N PRO A 72 -6.07 18.93 -0.73
CA PRO A 72 -4.88 19.80 -0.65
C PRO A 72 -4.69 20.49 0.70
N HIS A 73 -5.75 20.54 1.51
CA HIS A 73 -5.70 21.23 2.80
C HIS A 73 -5.58 20.27 3.98
N ASP A 74 -5.50 18.96 3.70
CA ASP A 74 -5.39 17.97 4.77
C ASP A 74 -4.64 16.74 4.27
N ALA A 75 -3.30 16.84 4.28
CA ALA A 75 -2.45 15.76 3.82
C ALA A 75 -2.56 14.52 4.71
N ALA A 76 -2.79 14.70 6.00
CA ALA A 76 -2.94 13.56 6.91
C ALA A 76 -4.18 12.74 6.56
N LEU A 77 -5.27 13.42 6.24
CA LEU A 77 -6.50 12.73 5.82
C LEU A 77 -6.27 11.99 4.51
N ALA A 78 -5.60 12.64 3.54
CA ALA A 78 -5.31 12.03 2.27
C ALA A 78 -4.50 10.75 2.42
N ILE A 79 -3.46 10.79 3.25
CA ILE A 79 -2.59 9.64 3.48
C ILE A 79 -3.35 8.56 4.23
N GLY A 80 -4.17 8.94 5.19
CA GLY A 80 -4.99 7.99 5.93
C GLY A 80 -5.99 7.26 5.04
N ASN A 81 -6.61 8.01 4.12
CA ASN A 81 -7.58 7.42 3.18
C ASN A 81 -6.94 6.42 2.22
N TYR A 82 -5.64 6.55 1.98
CA TYR A 82 -4.93 5.57 1.18
C TYR A 82 -5.08 4.16 1.75
N HIS A 83 -4.95 4.05 3.05
CA HIS A 83 -4.90 2.75 3.71
C HIS A 83 -6.27 2.24 4.13
N SER A 84 -7.07 3.08 4.76
CA SER A 84 -8.30 2.62 5.39
C SER A 84 -9.30 3.75 5.53
N SER A 85 -10.58 3.41 5.40
CA SER A 85 -11.65 4.35 5.70
C SER A 85 -11.92 4.45 7.20
N ARG A 86 -11.27 3.62 8.01
CA ARG A 86 -11.48 3.64 9.47
C ARG A 86 -10.61 4.73 10.08
N PRO A 87 -11.19 5.67 10.84
CA PRO A 87 -10.44 6.82 11.34
C PRO A 87 -9.24 6.47 12.22
N ASP A 88 -9.36 5.44 13.06
CA ASP A 88 -8.26 5.05 13.94
C ASP A 88 -7.06 4.51 13.15
N ARG A 89 -7.31 3.63 12.21
CA ARG A 89 -6.26 3.08 11.34
C ARG A 89 -5.68 4.15 10.44
N ALA A 90 -6.54 4.96 9.84
CA ALA A 90 -6.11 6.01 8.94
C ALA A 90 -5.15 6.97 9.64
N ARG A 91 -5.46 7.31 10.88
CA ARG A 91 -4.63 8.24 11.64
C ARG A 91 -3.28 7.65 11.98
N TRP A 92 -3.27 6.38 12.40
CA TRP A 92 -2.02 5.69 12.71
C TRP A 92 -1.14 5.58 11.46
N TYR A 93 -1.75 5.17 10.37
CA TYR A 93 -1.02 4.95 9.12
C TYR A 93 -0.45 6.26 8.58
N ALA A 94 -1.25 7.32 8.61
CA ALA A 94 -0.81 8.63 8.15
C ALA A 94 0.42 9.09 8.92
N ARG A 95 0.40 8.91 10.25
CA ARG A 95 1.53 9.33 11.09
C ARG A 95 2.79 8.55 10.73
N HIS A 96 2.64 7.26 10.50
CA HIS A 96 3.77 6.39 10.17
C HIS A 96 4.37 6.76 8.81
N VAL A 97 3.51 6.93 7.81
CA VAL A 97 3.95 7.25 6.44
C VAL A 97 4.60 8.63 6.39
N LEU A 98 4.03 9.59 7.09
CA LEU A 98 4.61 10.94 7.13
C LEU A 98 6.01 10.93 7.74
N ARG A 99 6.23 10.11 8.77
CA ARG A 99 7.56 9.97 9.36
C ARG A 99 8.56 9.42 8.36
N LEU A 100 8.17 8.37 7.63
CA LEU A 100 9.05 7.80 6.61
C LEU A 100 9.36 8.79 5.51
N TYR A 101 8.35 9.52 5.06
CA TYR A 101 8.53 10.52 4.03
C TYR A 101 9.52 11.61 4.48
N THR A 102 9.36 12.08 5.70
CA THR A 102 10.25 13.10 6.25
C THR A 102 11.70 12.61 6.32
N ASN A 103 11.88 11.34 6.75
CA ASN A 103 13.22 10.76 6.84
C ASN A 103 13.86 10.66 5.47
N LEU A 104 13.10 10.26 4.46
CA LEU A 104 13.64 10.16 3.10
C LEU A 104 14.04 11.51 2.56
N LYS A 105 13.24 12.54 2.79
CA LYS A 105 13.58 13.89 2.35
C LYS A 105 14.87 14.39 3.01
N THR A 106 15.03 14.10 4.29
CA THR A 106 16.23 14.51 5.02
C THR A 106 17.47 13.84 4.45
N GLN A 107 17.37 12.57 4.08
CA GLN A 107 18.52 11.83 3.56
C GLN A 107 18.91 12.23 2.14
N ARG A 108 18.06 12.90 1.42
CA ARG A 108 18.33 13.28 0.02
C ARG A 108 19.19 14.52 -0.12
N ARG A 109 19.56 15.13 0.95
CA ARG A 109 20.37 16.35 0.92
C ARG A 109 21.82 16.09 0.57
#